data_70e60fe7f1609322f77d2aaba5bfbe45
#
_entry.id   70e60fe7f1609322f77d2aaba5bfbe45
#
_cell.length_a   1.000
_cell.length_b   1.000
_cell.length_c   1.000
_cell.angle_alpha   90.00
_cell.angle_beta   90.00
_cell.angle_gamma   90.00
#
_symmetry.space_group_name_H-M   'P 1'
#
loop_
_entity.id
_entity.type
_entity.pdbx_description
1 polymer ?
#
loop_
_entity_poly.entity_id
_entity_poly.type
_entity_poly.pdbx_seq_one_letter_code
_entity_poly.pdbx_strand_id
1 'polypeptide(L)'
;NQAAGTASNEAANAGMQASAAEQAAQETTEVKEQALATIARLEELEESLVGQYKMIPTGMNLTYPKVITLRNPASLRIAYELLPTNTGRNVLFLSDDRAVSVLPGGQIIPKSAGISKVHVIPTENTEIYQTVEIKVVEPYMRKVASSSIRLTGSGNIRFT
;
A
#
# COMPACT_ATOMS: atom_id res chain seq x y z
N ASN A 1 17.34 -25.97 82.57
CA ASN A 1 17.84 -24.75 81.88
C ASN A 1 18.26 -25.01 80.40
N GLN A 2 18.54 -26.24 79.93
CA GLN A 2 18.91 -26.55 78.54
C GLN A 2 17.70 -26.51 77.59
N ALA A 3 16.52 -26.94 77.97
CA ALA A 3 15.33 -26.98 77.15
C ALA A 3 14.81 -25.59 76.78
N ALA A 4 14.99 -24.59 77.63
CA ALA A 4 14.58 -23.19 77.29
C ALA A 4 15.52 -22.53 76.29
N GLY A 5 16.82 -22.90 76.30
CA GLY A 5 17.76 -22.37 75.27
C GLY A 5 17.59 -22.92 73.90
N THR A 6 17.20 -24.21 73.76
CA THR A 6 16.91 -24.81 72.43
C THR A 6 15.66 -24.23 71.84
N ALA A 7 14.60 -24.06 72.59
CA ALA A 7 13.33 -23.44 72.08
C ALA A 7 13.52 -21.97 71.65
N SER A 8 14.37 -21.20 72.30
CA SER A 8 14.68 -19.83 71.93
C SER A 8 15.50 -19.76 70.64
N ASN A 9 16.43 -20.67 70.40
CA ASN A 9 17.21 -20.74 69.16
C ASN A 9 16.38 -21.21 67.95
N GLU A 10 15.47 -22.16 68.18
CA GLU A 10 14.52 -22.58 67.08
C GLU A 10 13.57 -21.47 66.70
N ALA A 11 13.04 -20.70 67.64
CA ALA A 11 12.21 -19.56 67.35
C ALA A 11 12.94 -18.44 66.55
N ALA A 12 14.23 -18.20 66.97
CA ALA A 12 15.06 -17.22 66.23
C ALA A 12 15.39 -17.70 64.81
N ASN A 13 15.67 -18.97 64.60
CA ASN A 13 15.90 -19.56 63.27
C ASN A 13 14.65 -19.55 62.41
N ALA A 14 13.49 -19.84 62.96
CA ALA A 14 12.22 -19.76 62.25
C ALA A 14 11.92 -18.31 61.81
N GLY A 15 12.19 -17.32 62.65
CA GLY A 15 12.07 -15.91 62.33
C GLY A 15 13.00 -15.46 61.19
N MET A 16 14.24 -15.90 61.20
CA MET A 16 15.20 -15.62 60.15
C MET A 16 14.79 -16.28 58.78
N GLN A 17 14.29 -17.49 58.81
CA GLN A 17 13.81 -18.19 57.65
C GLN A 17 12.55 -17.53 57.07
N ALA A 18 11.63 -17.07 57.89
CA ALA A 18 10.45 -16.33 57.44
C ALA A 18 10.83 -15.00 56.76
N SER A 19 11.77 -14.25 57.37
CA SER A 19 12.26 -12.99 56.81
C SER A 19 13.00 -13.20 55.48
N ALA A 20 13.80 -14.25 55.37
CA ALA A 20 14.47 -14.60 54.12
C ALA A 20 13.47 -15.01 52.99
N ALA A 21 12.40 -15.72 53.36
CA ALA A 21 11.34 -16.09 52.43
C ALA A 21 10.55 -14.87 51.93
N GLU A 22 10.26 -13.92 52.82
CA GLU A 22 9.61 -12.65 52.45
C GLU A 22 10.49 -11.83 51.51
N GLN A 23 11.79 -11.71 51.77
CA GLN A 23 12.73 -11.02 50.92
C GLN A 23 12.81 -11.67 49.52
N ALA A 24 12.91 -12.99 49.45
CA ALA A 24 12.93 -13.71 48.18
C ALA A 24 11.61 -13.54 47.38
N ALA A 25 10.48 -13.47 48.07
CA ALA A 25 9.21 -13.20 47.45
C ALA A 25 9.12 -11.77 46.88
N GLN A 26 9.65 -10.79 47.61
CA GLN A 26 9.72 -9.39 47.14
C GLN A 26 10.64 -9.24 45.93
N GLU A 27 11.86 -9.81 45.99
CA GLU A 27 12.80 -9.82 44.85
C GLU A 27 12.20 -10.48 43.62
N THR A 28 11.48 -11.60 43.81
CA THR A 28 10.79 -12.28 42.69
C THR A 28 9.70 -11.40 42.07
N THR A 29 8.98 -10.64 42.88
CA THR A 29 7.94 -9.73 42.41
C THR A 29 8.54 -8.56 41.63
N GLU A 30 9.61 -7.96 42.16
CA GLU A 30 10.32 -6.86 41.45
C GLU A 30 10.91 -7.31 40.12
N VAL A 31 11.54 -8.48 40.08
CA VAL A 31 12.07 -9.05 38.82
C VAL A 31 10.94 -9.31 37.81
N LYS A 32 9.80 -9.79 38.28
CA LYS A 32 8.64 -10.01 37.43
C LYS A 32 8.10 -8.69 36.85
N GLU A 33 8.00 -7.65 37.68
CA GLU A 33 7.53 -6.33 37.20
C GLU A 33 8.52 -5.71 36.21
N GLN A 34 9.82 -5.82 36.45
CA GLN A 34 10.86 -5.37 35.54
C GLN A 34 10.82 -6.13 34.20
N ALA A 35 10.60 -7.45 34.26
CA ALA A 35 10.45 -8.26 33.04
C ALA A 35 9.23 -7.85 32.22
N LEU A 36 8.09 -7.62 32.88
CA LEU A 36 6.87 -7.16 32.20
C LEU A 36 7.05 -5.77 31.56
N ALA A 37 7.70 -4.84 32.27
CA ALA A 37 8.01 -3.52 31.74
C ALA A 37 8.96 -3.59 30.53
N THR A 38 9.92 -4.50 30.54
CA THR A 38 10.85 -4.73 29.43
C THR A 38 10.12 -5.32 28.22
N ILE A 39 9.22 -6.27 28.43
CA ILE A 39 8.39 -6.86 27.35
C ILE A 39 7.54 -5.78 26.71
N ALA A 40 6.82 -4.96 27.48
CA ALA A 40 6.01 -3.88 26.96
C ALA A 40 6.82 -2.89 26.11
N ARG A 41 8.05 -2.57 26.54
CA ARG A 41 8.95 -1.70 25.78
C ARG A 41 9.45 -2.34 24.50
N LEU A 42 9.67 -3.65 24.48
CA LEU A 42 10.05 -4.39 23.27
C LEU A 42 8.91 -4.43 22.26
N GLU A 43 7.67 -4.64 22.72
CA GLU A 43 6.48 -4.60 21.87
C GLU A 43 6.29 -3.21 21.22
N GLU A 44 6.47 -2.12 21.99
CA GLU A 44 6.41 -0.76 21.48
C GLU A 44 7.50 -0.48 20.43
N LEU A 45 8.72 -0.96 20.67
CA LEU A 45 9.82 -0.85 19.71
C LEU A 45 9.57 -1.66 18.45
N GLU A 46 9.02 -2.86 18.56
CA GLU A 46 8.65 -3.71 17.43
C GLU A 46 7.60 -3.02 16.55
N GLU A 47 6.54 -2.46 17.15
CA GLU A 47 5.51 -1.72 16.44
C GLU A 47 6.09 -0.48 15.74
N SER A 48 6.98 0.26 16.41
CA SER A 48 7.68 1.40 15.83
C SER A 48 8.57 1.00 14.65
N LEU A 49 9.28 -0.11 14.75
CA LEU A 49 10.14 -0.63 13.69
C LEU A 49 9.34 -1.12 12.49
N VAL A 50 8.24 -1.84 12.71
CA VAL A 50 7.34 -2.30 11.64
C VAL A 50 6.78 -1.12 10.84
N GLY A 51 6.49 0.01 11.51
CA GLY A 51 6.07 1.25 10.85
C GLY A 51 7.17 1.94 10.03
N GLN A 52 8.44 1.72 10.36
CA GLN A 52 9.60 2.33 9.67
C GLN A 52 10.16 1.48 8.52
N TYR A 53 10.03 0.16 8.58
CA TYR A 53 10.46 -0.71 7.49
C TYR A 53 9.42 -0.67 6.37
N LYS A 54 9.76 0.05 5.29
CA LYS A 54 9.05 -0.12 4.01
C LYS A 54 9.29 -1.54 3.53
N MET A 55 8.25 -2.35 3.52
CA MET A 55 8.34 -3.68 2.94
C MET A 55 8.58 -3.57 1.44
N ILE A 56 9.44 -4.44 0.91
CA ILE A 56 9.66 -4.57 -0.53
C ILE A 56 8.37 -5.16 -1.13
N PRO A 57 7.82 -4.57 -2.19
CA PRO A 57 6.61 -5.11 -2.82
C PRO A 57 6.86 -6.48 -3.41
N THR A 58 5.95 -7.41 -3.16
CA THR A 58 5.98 -8.79 -3.66
C THR A 58 4.93 -9.03 -4.74
N GLY A 59 4.01 -8.08 -4.94
CA GLY A 59 2.96 -8.14 -5.94
C GLY A 59 2.42 -6.77 -6.29
N MET A 60 1.66 -6.69 -7.40
CA MET A 60 1.03 -5.46 -7.86
C MET A 60 -0.30 -5.78 -8.53
N ASN A 61 -1.34 -5.02 -8.14
CA ASN A 61 -2.64 -5.02 -8.80
C ASN A 61 -2.76 -3.77 -9.67
N LEU A 62 -3.19 -3.93 -10.93
CA LEU A 62 -3.39 -2.82 -11.85
C LEU A 62 -4.86 -2.69 -12.25
N THR A 63 -5.34 -1.46 -12.30
CA THR A 63 -6.64 -1.09 -12.86
C THR A 63 -6.42 -0.02 -13.91
N TYR A 64 -6.81 -0.30 -15.16
CA TYR A 64 -6.60 0.61 -16.29
C TYR A 64 -7.67 0.44 -17.36
N PRO A 65 -7.95 1.46 -18.16
CA PRO A 65 -8.85 1.36 -19.30
C PRO A 65 -8.15 0.63 -20.46
N LYS A 66 -8.70 -0.50 -20.90
CA LYS A 66 -8.16 -1.28 -22.03
C LYS A 66 -8.38 -0.58 -23.39
N VAL A 67 -9.46 0.19 -23.51
CA VAL A 67 -9.81 0.92 -24.75
C VAL A 67 -10.15 2.36 -24.38
N ILE A 68 -9.53 3.30 -25.06
CA ILE A 68 -9.75 4.73 -24.89
C ILE A 68 -9.98 5.39 -26.25
N THR A 69 -10.59 6.56 -26.28
CA THR A 69 -10.76 7.33 -27.51
C THR A 69 -9.74 8.46 -27.60
N LEU A 70 -9.32 8.80 -28.81
CA LEU A 70 -8.30 9.83 -29.02
C LEU A 70 -8.71 11.22 -28.47
N ARG A 71 -10.00 11.50 -28.40
CA ARG A 71 -10.56 12.78 -27.91
C ARG A 71 -11.22 12.66 -26.52
N ASN A 72 -10.83 11.70 -25.71
CA ASN A 72 -11.42 11.58 -24.39
C ASN A 72 -10.81 12.65 -23.45
N PRO A 73 -11.58 13.65 -22.99
CA PRO A 73 -11.09 14.69 -22.09
C PRO A 73 -10.95 14.21 -20.63
N ALA A 74 -11.43 13.00 -20.32
CA ALA A 74 -11.35 12.47 -18.98
C ALA A 74 -9.89 12.18 -18.62
N SER A 75 -9.50 12.49 -17.41
CA SER A 75 -8.20 12.14 -16.83
C SER A 75 -8.11 10.61 -16.67
N LEU A 76 -7.69 9.95 -17.74
CA LEU A 76 -7.46 8.51 -17.78
C LEU A 76 -6.18 8.19 -17.01
N ARG A 77 -6.22 7.19 -16.15
CA ARG A 77 -5.10 6.81 -15.31
C ARG A 77 -4.96 5.29 -15.24
N ILE A 78 -3.72 4.83 -15.18
CA ILE A 78 -3.38 3.51 -14.68
C ILE A 78 -3.30 3.64 -13.15
N ALA A 79 -4.26 3.04 -12.44
CA ALA A 79 -4.22 2.92 -10.99
C ALA A 79 -3.49 1.64 -10.62
N TYR A 80 -2.71 1.70 -9.56
CA TYR A 80 -1.94 0.57 -9.07
C TYR A 80 -2.03 0.47 -7.56
N GLU A 81 -1.90 -0.74 -7.07
CA GLU A 81 -1.81 -1.07 -5.66
C GLU A 81 -0.67 -2.07 -5.48
N LEU A 82 0.32 -1.72 -4.68
CA LEU A 82 1.43 -2.61 -4.35
C LEU A 82 1.07 -3.46 -3.12
N LEU A 83 1.52 -4.69 -3.12
CA LEU A 83 1.28 -5.65 -2.06
C LEU A 83 2.61 -6.06 -1.40
N PRO A 84 2.67 -6.11 -0.06
CA PRO A 84 1.65 -5.66 0.89
C PRO A 84 1.46 -4.13 0.90
N THR A 85 0.36 -3.64 1.46
CA THR A 85 -0.06 -2.21 1.37
C THR A 85 0.87 -1.21 2.06
N ASN A 86 1.78 -1.67 2.92
CA ASN A 86 2.80 -0.87 3.62
C ASN A 86 4.12 -0.74 2.85
N THR A 87 4.14 -1.08 1.57
CA THR A 87 5.31 -0.92 0.70
C THR A 87 5.47 0.52 0.21
N GLY A 88 6.67 0.84 -0.28
CA GLY A 88 6.90 2.09 -0.99
C GLY A 88 5.99 2.21 -2.23
N ARG A 89 5.50 3.42 -2.51
CA ARG A 89 4.53 3.68 -3.60
C ARG A 89 5.19 4.21 -4.88
N ASN A 90 6.47 4.00 -5.06
CA ASN A 90 7.19 4.49 -6.21
C ASN A 90 7.10 3.49 -7.37
N VAL A 91 6.45 3.93 -8.45
CA VAL A 91 6.27 3.13 -9.66
C VAL A 91 6.70 3.95 -10.86
N LEU A 92 7.49 3.33 -11.73
CA LEU A 92 7.90 3.88 -13.01
C LEU A 92 6.97 3.38 -14.11
N PHE A 93 6.53 4.28 -14.98
CA PHE A 93 5.73 3.97 -16.18
C PHE A 93 6.58 4.18 -17.41
N LEU A 94 6.73 3.14 -18.22
CA LEU A 94 7.43 3.20 -19.52
C LEU A 94 6.46 2.83 -20.64
N SER A 95 6.16 3.78 -21.50
CA SER A 95 5.35 3.56 -22.71
C SER A 95 6.24 3.36 -23.92
N ASP A 96 5.78 2.55 -24.90
CA ASP A 96 6.36 2.48 -26.23
C ASP A 96 6.06 3.73 -27.09
N ASP A 97 5.31 4.66 -26.55
CA ASP A 97 5.00 5.99 -27.07
C ASP A 97 4.32 6.03 -28.45
N ARG A 98 3.77 4.89 -28.91
CA ARG A 98 3.11 4.78 -30.21
C ARG A 98 1.72 5.42 -30.22
N ALA A 99 0.82 4.90 -29.39
CA ALA A 99 -0.57 5.38 -29.32
C ALA A 99 -0.86 6.17 -28.04
N VAL A 100 -0.13 5.89 -26.95
CA VAL A 100 -0.26 6.62 -25.67
C VAL A 100 1.10 7.00 -25.13
N SER A 101 1.15 8.13 -24.40
CA SER A 101 2.21 8.46 -23.46
C SER A 101 1.65 8.37 -22.04
N VAL A 102 2.50 8.02 -21.09
CA VAL A 102 2.10 7.94 -19.68
C VAL A 102 3.00 8.84 -18.86
N LEU A 103 2.39 9.74 -18.09
CA LEU A 103 3.10 10.65 -17.19
C LEU A 103 3.44 9.95 -15.87
N PRO A 104 4.42 10.48 -15.10
CA PRO A 104 4.64 10.08 -13.72
C PRO A 104 3.33 10.15 -12.92
N GLY A 105 2.98 9.06 -12.22
CA GLY A 105 1.69 8.95 -11.53
C GLY A 105 0.59 8.26 -12.34
N GLY A 106 0.91 7.74 -13.54
CA GLY A 106 0.03 6.84 -14.29
C GLY A 106 -1.01 7.54 -15.17
N GLN A 107 -0.97 8.86 -15.34
CA GLN A 107 -1.89 9.58 -16.23
C GLN A 107 -1.61 9.21 -17.69
N ILE A 108 -2.64 8.80 -18.42
CA ILE A 108 -2.57 8.38 -19.82
C ILE A 108 -2.89 9.56 -20.72
N ILE A 109 -2.02 9.82 -21.70
CA ILE A 109 -2.23 10.83 -22.75
C ILE A 109 -2.32 10.11 -24.08
N PRO A 110 -3.51 10.05 -24.74
CA PRO A 110 -3.64 9.48 -26.07
C PRO A 110 -2.95 10.38 -27.11
N LYS A 111 -2.14 9.80 -28.00
CA LYS A 111 -1.42 10.49 -29.09
C LYS A 111 -1.99 10.17 -30.47
N SER A 112 -2.23 8.91 -30.77
CA SER A 112 -2.70 8.44 -32.03
C SER A 112 -3.56 7.17 -31.89
N ALA A 113 -4.39 6.87 -32.87
CA ALA A 113 -5.08 5.59 -32.91
C ALA A 113 -4.08 4.44 -33.06
N GLY A 114 -4.28 3.36 -32.33
CA GLY A 114 -3.36 2.22 -32.34
C GLY A 114 -3.35 1.49 -31.00
N ILE A 115 -2.32 0.69 -30.80
CA ILE A 115 -2.10 -0.06 -29.55
C ILE A 115 -0.72 0.33 -29.01
N SER A 116 -0.67 0.66 -27.73
CA SER A 116 0.57 0.88 -26.98
C SER A 116 0.71 -0.12 -25.85
N LYS A 117 1.95 -0.53 -25.60
CA LYS A 117 2.35 -1.28 -24.43
C LYS A 117 2.94 -0.33 -23.40
N VAL A 118 2.48 -0.48 -22.18
CA VAL A 118 3.01 0.28 -21.02
C VAL A 118 3.52 -0.69 -19.99
N HIS A 119 4.78 -0.55 -19.63
CA HIS A 119 5.39 -1.29 -18.53
C HIS A 119 5.22 -0.49 -17.25
N VAL A 120 4.72 -1.14 -16.23
CA VAL A 120 4.53 -0.59 -14.88
C VAL A 120 5.51 -1.30 -13.97
N ILE A 121 6.48 -0.56 -13.44
CA ILE A 121 7.66 -1.13 -12.77
C ILE A 121 7.78 -0.52 -11.39
N PRO A 122 7.55 -1.28 -10.31
CA PRO A 122 7.87 -0.82 -8.96
C PRO A 122 9.37 -0.60 -8.80
N THR A 123 9.78 0.56 -8.31
CA THR A 123 11.21 0.92 -8.22
C THR A 123 11.97 0.12 -7.17
N GLU A 124 11.27 -0.38 -6.15
CA GLU A 124 11.85 -1.15 -5.05
C GLU A 124 11.97 -2.65 -5.36
N ASN A 125 11.21 -3.14 -6.35
CA ASN A 125 11.31 -4.51 -6.86
C ASN A 125 10.91 -4.55 -8.34
N THR A 126 11.88 -4.49 -9.20
CA THR A 126 11.68 -4.47 -10.66
C THR A 126 11.26 -5.82 -11.24
N GLU A 127 11.40 -6.91 -10.48
CA GLU A 127 11.05 -8.26 -10.95
C GLU A 127 9.55 -8.49 -11.08
N ILE A 128 8.74 -7.72 -10.32
CA ILE A 128 7.27 -7.81 -10.35
C ILE A 128 6.61 -6.86 -11.35
N TYR A 129 7.36 -6.34 -12.35
CA TYR A 129 6.79 -5.47 -13.35
C TYR A 129 5.62 -6.14 -14.11
N GLN A 130 4.69 -5.33 -14.54
CA GLN A 130 3.58 -5.77 -15.39
C GLN A 130 3.50 -4.94 -16.65
N THR A 131 3.10 -5.60 -17.74
CA THR A 131 2.88 -4.93 -19.03
C THR A 131 1.39 -4.88 -19.33
N VAL A 132 0.88 -3.69 -19.59
CA VAL A 132 -0.52 -3.46 -19.96
C VAL A 132 -0.60 -2.99 -21.40
N GLU A 133 -1.63 -3.43 -22.12
CA GLU A 133 -1.92 -2.96 -23.46
C GLU A 133 -3.12 -2.01 -23.46
N ILE A 134 -2.95 -0.85 -24.10
CA ILE A 134 -4.00 0.17 -24.21
C ILE A 134 -4.25 0.43 -25.67
N LYS A 135 -5.49 0.20 -26.09
CA LYS A 135 -5.95 0.48 -27.45
C LYS A 135 -6.59 1.86 -27.53
N VAL A 136 -6.07 2.71 -28.40
CA VAL A 136 -6.65 4.01 -28.70
C VAL A 136 -7.44 3.87 -29.97
N VAL A 137 -8.72 4.27 -29.95
CA VAL A 137 -9.58 4.30 -31.11
C VAL A 137 -9.92 5.74 -31.50
N GLU A 138 -10.10 6.00 -32.78
CA GLU A 138 -10.62 7.29 -33.21
C GLU A 138 -12.07 7.44 -32.72
N PRO A 139 -12.48 8.65 -32.34
CA PRO A 139 -13.88 8.89 -32.06
C PRO A 139 -14.69 8.59 -33.31
N TYR A 140 -15.72 7.76 -33.14
CA TYR A 140 -16.62 7.45 -34.26
C TYR A 140 -17.31 8.74 -34.68
N MET A 141 -16.77 9.39 -35.73
CA MET A 141 -17.50 10.43 -36.43
C MET A 141 -18.57 9.73 -37.25
N ARG A 142 -19.80 9.76 -36.80
CA ARG A 142 -20.93 9.42 -37.63
C ARG A 142 -20.83 10.36 -38.84
N LYS A 143 -20.39 9.86 -40.00
CA LYS A 143 -20.62 10.56 -41.26
C LYS A 143 -22.13 10.68 -41.37
N VAL A 144 -22.69 11.81 -40.95
CA VAL A 144 -24.00 12.20 -41.43
C VAL A 144 -23.82 12.27 -42.95
N ALA A 145 -24.41 11.35 -43.66
CA ALA A 145 -24.46 11.44 -45.12
C ALA A 145 -24.76 12.90 -45.41
N SER A 146 -23.95 13.52 -46.26
CA SER A 146 -24.08 14.92 -46.58
C SER A 146 -25.47 15.12 -47.24
N SER A 147 -26.48 15.32 -46.40
CA SER A 147 -27.73 15.86 -46.83
C SER A 147 -27.43 17.29 -47.29
N SER A 148 -27.43 17.50 -48.59
CA SER A 148 -27.23 18.83 -49.16
C SER A 148 -28.32 19.72 -48.58
N ILE A 149 -27.94 20.67 -47.72
CA ILE A 149 -28.86 21.71 -47.28
C ILE A 149 -29.12 22.60 -48.49
N ARG A 150 -30.26 22.44 -49.12
CA ARG A 150 -30.73 23.38 -50.13
C ARG A 150 -31.56 24.46 -49.44
N LEU A 151 -31.08 25.67 -49.50
CA LEU A 151 -31.89 26.84 -49.17
C LEU A 151 -32.93 27.01 -50.30
N THR A 152 -34.19 26.89 -49.94
CA THR A 152 -35.27 27.27 -50.87
C THR A 152 -35.36 28.79 -50.89
N GLY A 153 -35.74 29.38 -52.05
CA GLY A 153 -35.80 30.84 -52.18
C GLY A 153 -36.75 31.58 -51.21
N SER A 154 -37.41 30.86 -50.34
CA SER A 154 -38.24 31.41 -49.25
C SER A 154 -37.54 31.38 -47.89
N GLY A 155 -36.22 31.03 -47.75
CA GLY A 155 -35.49 31.01 -46.54
C GLY A 155 -35.74 29.82 -45.61
N ASN A 156 -36.54 28.83 -46.01
CA ASN A 156 -36.81 27.64 -45.21
C ASN A 156 -35.80 26.53 -45.46
N ILE A 157 -35.27 25.93 -44.40
CA ILE A 157 -34.34 24.80 -44.42
C ILE A 157 -35.15 23.50 -44.59
N ARG A 158 -34.92 22.72 -45.66
CA ARG A 158 -35.44 21.37 -45.79
C ARG A 158 -34.29 20.36 -45.70
N PHE A 159 -34.48 19.37 -44.84
CA PHE A 159 -33.60 18.20 -44.78
C PHE A 159 -34.13 17.15 -45.77
N THR A 160 -33.30 16.70 -46.66
CA THR A 160 -33.55 15.55 -47.55
C THR A 160 -32.57 14.45 -47.23
#